data_3a1715cdc406c4fcbaf0097584e80222
#
_entry.id   3a1715cdc406c4fcbaf0097584e80222
#
_cell.length_a   1.000
_cell.length_b   1.000
_cell.length_c   1.000
_cell.angle_alpha   90.00
_cell.angle_beta   90.00
_cell.angle_gamma   90.00
#
_symmetry.space_group_name_H-M   'P 1'
#
loop_
_entity.id
_entity.type
_entity.pdbx_description
1 polymer ?
#
loop_
_entity_poly.entity_id
_entity_poly.type
_entity_poly.pdbx_seq_one_letter_code
_entity_poly.pdbx_strand_id
1 'polypeptide(L)'
;MGATNLLLTPGRRFASPANAAKHNEGELPPAEIEVRVSKERPVWNKLAIAFRDAANGAVKAAEARRKQDFGAVSEAIDTACENCHLRYWYPDQETLLKNAPKPK
;
A
#
# COMPACT_ATOMS: atom_id res chain seq x y z
N MET A 1 15.12 3.22 4.47
CA MET A 1 14.16 3.45 3.37
C MET A 1 14.38 2.60 2.13
N GLY A 2 15.40 1.72 2.15
CA GLY A 2 15.67 0.80 1.02
C GLY A 2 14.50 -0.11 0.66
N ALA A 3 13.69 -0.50 1.66
CA ALA A 3 12.55 -1.39 1.43
C ALA A 3 11.50 -0.78 0.47
N THR A 4 11.29 0.54 0.51
CA THR A 4 10.32 1.19 -0.38
C THR A 4 10.77 1.18 -1.84
N ASN A 5 12.07 1.12 -2.09
CA ASN A 5 12.60 1.04 -3.44
C ASN A 5 12.29 -0.29 -4.12
N LEU A 6 12.06 -1.35 -3.34
CA LEU A 6 11.65 -2.64 -3.88
C LEU A 6 10.29 -2.57 -4.57
N LEU A 7 9.41 -1.69 -4.10
CA LEU A 7 8.10 -1.49 -4.71
C LEU A 7 8.21 -0.86 -6.10
N LEU A 8 9.29 -0.13 -6.36
CA LEU A 8 9.52 0.53 -7.64
C LEU A 8 10.25 -0.36 -8.64
N THR A 9 10.70 -1.55 -8.24
CA THR A 9 11.44 -2.48 -9.09
C THR A 9 10.46 -3.25 -9.99
N PRO A 10 10.58 -3.16 -11.33
CA PRO A 10 9.71 -3.91 -12.22
C PRO A 10 9.91 -5.43 -12.13
N GLY A 11 8.85 -6.18 -12.42
CA GLY A 11 8.93 -7.64 -12.55
C GLY A 11 9.03 -8.41 -11.25
N ARG A 12 8.84 -7.77 -10.11
CA ARG A 12 8.86 -8.48 -8.83
C ARG A 12 7.62 -9.36 -8.66
N ARG A 13 7.85 -10.56 -8.13
CA ARG A 13 6.77 -11.50 -7.81
C ARG A 13 6.30 -11.25 -6.38
N PHE A 14 4.99 -11.29 -6.16
CA PHE A 14 4.40 -11.03 -4.84
C PHE A 14 4.17 -12.29 -4.03
N ALA A 15 4.25 -13.45 -4.68
CA ALA A 15 4.12 -14.74 -4.00
C ALA A 15 4.90 -15.80 -4.76
N SER A 16 5.22 -16.92 -4.09
CA SER A 16 5.81 -18.07 -4.74
C SER A 16 4.86 -18.65 -5.79
N PRO A 17 5.34 -19.40 -6.79
CA PRO A 17 4.46 -20.03 -7.77
C PRO A 17 3.37 -20.91 -7.12
N ALA A 18 3.67 -21.56 -6.01
CA ALA A 18 2.71 -22.39 -5.29
C ALA A 18 1.57 -21.57 -4.68
N ASN A 19 1.79 -20.31 -4.37
CA ASN A 19 0.81 -19.44 -3.72
C ASN A 19 0.20 -18.39 -4.65
N ALA A 20 0.63 -18.32 -5.91
CA ALA A 20 0.26 -17.24 -6.83
C ALA A 20 -1.25 -17.14 -7.10
N ALA A 21 -1.99 -18.25 -6.98
CA ALA A 21 -3.44 -18.29 -7.18
C ALA A 21 -4.24 -18.35 -5.87
N LYS A 22 -3.57 -18.43 -4.73
CA LYS A 22 -4.23 -18.53 -3.42
C LYS A 22 -4.64 -17.16 -2.90
N HIS A 23 -5.88 -17.05 -2.47
CA HIS A 23 -6.37 -15.79 -1.92
C HIS A 23 -7.55 -16.06 -0.95
N ASN A 24 -7.78 -15.11 -0.07
CA ASN A 24 -8.98 -15.09 0.78
C ASN A 24 -10.12 -14.41 0.02
N GLU A 25 -11.33 -14.58 0.52
CA GLU A 25 -12.49 -13.90 -0.04
C GLU A 25 -12.28 -12.38 0.04
N GLY A 26 -12.55 -11.69 -1.06
CA GLY A 26 -12.37 -10.24 -1.17
C GLY A 26 -10.96 -9.81 -1.56
N GLU A 27 -10.00 -10.72 -1.58
CA GLU A 27 -8.63 -10.44 -2.01
C GLU A 27 -8.39 -10.93 -3.44
N LEU A 28 -7.55 -10.21 -4.18
CA LEU A 28 -7.11 -10.67 -5.49
C LEU A 28 -6.00 -11.72 -5.32
N PRO A 29 -5.95 -12.75 -6.20
CA PRO A 29 -4.81 -13.65 -6.21
C PRO A 29 -3.52 -12.88 -6.51
N PRO A 30 -2.37 -13.26 -5.91
CA PRO A 30 -1.10 -12.55 -6.14
C PRO A 30 -0.73 -12.42 -7.62
N ALA A 31 -1.00 -13.42 -8.44
CA ALA A 31 -0.73 -13.35 -9.88
C ALA A 31 -1.53 -12.25 -10.57
N GLU A 32 -2.79 -12.04 -10.17
CA GLU A 32 -3.63 -10.99 -10.70
C GLU A 32 -3.17 -9.62 -10.22
N ILE A 33 -2.71 -9.52 -8.98
CA ILE A 33 -2.11 -8.28 -8.46
C ILE A 33 -0.91 -7.89 -9.32
N GLU A 34 -0.04 -8.84 -9.66
CA GLU A 34 1.13 -8.58 -10.50
C GLU A 34 0.72 -8.05 -11.87
N VAL A 35 -0.33 -8.60 -12.48
CA VAL A 35 -0.84 -8.14 -13.77
C VAL A 35 -1.36 -6.72 -13.67
N ARG A 36 -2.14 -6.40 -12.64
CA ARG A 36 -2.67 -5.05 -12.44
C ARG A 36 -1.57 -4.02 -12.24
N VAL A 37 -0.57 -4.36 -11.43
CA VAL A 37 0.58 -3.48 -11.20
C VAL A 37 1.32 -3.20 -12.51
N SER A 38 1.53 -4.23 -13.32
CA SER A 38 2.21 -4.08 -14.61
C SER A 38 1.44 -3.18 -15.57
N LYS A 39 0.10 -3.32 -15.61
CA LYS A 39 -0.76 -2.50 -16.48
C LYS A 39 -0.85 -1.06 -16.01
N GLU A 40 -0.78 -0.83 -14.71
CA GLU A 40 -0.94 0.49 -14.11
C GLU A 40 0.36 1.00 -13.51
N ARG A 41 1.48 0.63 -14.11
CA ARG A 41 2.80 0.95 -13.56
C ARG A 41 3.00 2.41 -13.16
N PRO A 42 2.56 3.41 -13.96
CA PRO A 42 2.68 4.80 -13.54
C PRO A 42 1.90 5.12 -12.27
N VAL A 43 0.71 4.56 -12.10
CA VAL A 43 -0.11 4.75 -10.90
C VAL A 43 0.54 4.05 -9.71
N TRP A 44 0.97 2.80 -9.89
CA TRP A 44 1.68 2.06 -8.85
C TRP A 44 2.91 2.82 -8.35
N ASN A 45 3.73 3.33 -9.28
CA ASN A 45 4.93 4.07 -8.93
C ASN A 45 4.59 5.33 -8.13
N LYS A 46 3.52 6.03 -8.50
CA LYS A 46 3.06 7.22 -7.79
C LYS A 46 2.66 6.90 -6.36
N LEU A 47 1.92 5.80 -6.16
CA LEU A 47 1.50 5.37 -4.83
C LEU A 47 2.70 4.89 -3.99
N ALA A 48 3.66 4.20 -4.60
CA ALA A 48 4.88 3.76 -3.93
C ALA A 48 5.74 4.96 -3.48
N ILE A 49 5.84 5.98 -4.31
CA ILE A 49 6.56 7.21 -3.98
C ILE A 49 5.86 7.94 -2.83
N ALA A 50 4.53 8.01 -2.84
CA ALA A 50 3.77 8.62 -1.76
C ALA A 50 4.01 7.90 -0.42
N PHE A 51 4.06 6.57 -0.45
CA PHE A 51 4.41 5.79 0.74
C PHE A 51 5.83 6.10 1.21
N ARG A 52 6.79 6.14 0.29
CA ARG A 52 8.17 6.47 0.63
C ARG A 52 8.27 7.84 1.29
N ASP A 53 7.57 8.83 0.75
CA ASP A 53 7.58 10.18 1.30
C ASP A 53 6.95 10.24 2.69
N ALA A 54 5.85 9.51 2.91
CA ALA A 54 5.23 9.40 4.23
C ALA A 54 6.17 8.75 5.24
N ALA A 55 6.86 7.68 4.84
CA ALA A 55 7.82 6.99 5.69
C ALA A 55 9.04 7.89 6.01
N ASN A 56 9.51 8.68 5.04
CA ASN A 56 10.58 9.65 5.27
C ASN A 56 10.16 10.73 6.27
N GLY A 57 8.89 11.14 6.23
CA GLY A 57 8.33 12.06 7.22
C GLY A 57 8.43 11.50 8.64
N ALA A 58 8.15 10.20 8.80
CA ALA A 58 8.27 9.53 10.08
C ALA A 58 9.73 9.50 10.58
N VAL A 59 10.68 9.22 9.68
CA VAL A 59 12.10 9.23 10.03
C VAL A 59 12.53 10.61 10.48
N LYS A 60 12.14 11.66 9.77
CA LYS A 60 12.48 13.04 10.12
C LYS A 60 11.88 13.45 11.47
N ALA A 61 10.64 13.06 11.75
CA ALA A 61 10.01 13.35 13.03
C ALA A 61 10.73 12.64 14.17
N ALA A 62 11.15 11.39 13.97
CA ALA A 62 11.90 10.64 14.97
C ALA A 62 13.28 11.26 15.23
N GLU A 63 14.00 11.63 14.17
CA GLU A 63 15.31 12.27 14.29
C GLU A 63 15.23 13.62 15.03
N ALA A 64 14.18 14.36 14.77
CA ALA A 64 13.94 15.66 15.44
C ALA A 64 13.27 15.51 16.81
N ARG A 65 12.93 14.28 17.21
CA ARG A 65 12.25 13.95 18.48
C ARG A 65 10.95 14.73 18.68
N ARG A 66 10.21 14.94 17.60
CA ARG A 66 8.93 15.68 17.63
C ARG A 66 7.79 14.69 17.87
N LYS A 67 7.54 14.34 19.13
CA LYS A 67 6.48 13.41 19.53
C LYS A 67 5.10 13.87 19.07
N GLN A 68 4.85 15.16 19.05
CA GLN A 68 3.57 15.74 18.65
C GLN A 68 3.24 15.47 17.18
N ASP A 69 4.23 15.15 16.35
CA ASP A 69 4.02 14.88 14.94
C ASP A 69 3.71 13.40 14.65
N PHE A 70 3.89 12.51 15.63
CA PHE A 70 3.76 11.06 15.39
C PHE A 70 2.34 10.65 15.00
N GLY A 71 1.31 11.31 15.54
CA GLY A 71 -0.07 11.02 15.14
C GLY A 71 -0.31 11.31 13.66
N ALA A 72 0.11 12.47 13.19
CA ALA A 72 -0.04 12.87 11.79
C ALA A 72 0.79 11.97 10.86
N VAL A 73 2.02 11.60 11.29
CA VAL A 73 2.90 10.74 10.48
C VAL A 73 2.32 9.33 10.36
N SER A 74 1.80 8.78 11.46
CA SER A 74 1.15 7.47 11.45
C SER A 74 -0.05 7.45 10.51
N GLU A 75 -0.87 8.49 10.57
CA GLU A 75 -2.04 8.62 9.69
C GLU A 75 -1.63 8.71 8.21
N ALA A 76 -0.56 9.44 7.90
CA ALA A 76 -0.05 9.55 6.54
C ALA A 76 0.42 8.19 6.01
N ILE A 77 1.10 7.39 6.83
CA ILE A 77 1.55 6.06 6.45
C ILE A 77 0.35 5.13 6.24
N ASP A 78 -0.62 5.13 7.14
CA ASP A 78 -1.82 4.32 7.01
C ASP A 78 -2.59 4.64 5.73
N THR A 79 -2.75 5.93 5.42
CA THR A 79 -3.42 6.37 4.21
C THR A 79 -2.67 5.87 2.96
N ALA A 80 -1.35 6.00 2.94
CA ALA A 80 -0.55 5.54 1.81
C ALA A 80 -0.65 4.02 1.62
N CYS A 81 -0.63 3.25 2.71
CA CYS A 81 -0.79 1.80 2.65
C CYS A 81 -2.18 1.42 2.13
N GLU A 82 -3.24 2.04 2.63
CA GLU A 82 -4.61 1.73 2.20
C GLU A 82 -4.86 2.10 0.74
N ASN A 83 -4.29 3.18 0.26
CA ASN A 83 -4.44 3.56 -1.15
C ASN A 83 -3.96 2.47 -2.10
N CYS A 84 -2.84 1.80 -1.78
CA CYS A 84 -2.35 0.67 -2.55
C CYS A 84 -3.22 -0.57 -2.35
N HIS A 85 -3.58 -0.88 -1.12
CA HIS A 85 -4.36 -2.08 -0.79
C HIS A 85 -5.72 -2.06 -1.48
N LEU A 86 -6.43 -0.95 -1.41
CA LEU A 86 -7.76 -0.84 -2.02
C LEU A 86 -7.71 -0.92 -3.54
N ARG A 87 -6.63 -0.50 -4.16
CA ARG A 87 -6.53 -0.51 -5.61
C ARG A 87 -6.05 -1.86 -6.16
N TYR A 88 -5.12 -2.54 -5.47
CA TYR A 88 -4.43 -3.70 -6.03
C TYR A 88 -4.69 -5.01 -5.28
N TRP A 89 -5.10 -4.95 -4.04
CA TRP A 89 -5.25 -6.17 -3.23
C TRP A 89 -6.71 -6.55 -3.05
N TYR A 90 -7.52 -5.66 -2.54
CA TYR A 90 -8.95 -5.91 -2.32
C TYR A 90 -9.80 -4.74 -2.86
N PRO A 91 -9.90 -4.61 -4.18
CA PRO A 91 -10.54 -3.45 -4.80
C PRO A 91 -12.03 -3.30 -4.45
N ASP A 92 -12.72 -4.40 -4.13
CA ASP A 92 -14.13 -4.35 -3.74
C ASP A 92 -14.33 -3.84 -2.31
N GLN A 93 -13.26 -3.81 -1.52
CA GLN A 93 -13.30 -3.32 -0.14
C GLN A 93 -13.72 -1.85 -0.07
N GLU A 94 -13.33 -1.06 -1.04
CA GLU A 94 -13.71 0.35 -1.10
C GLU A 94 -15.23 0.51 -1.14
N THR A 95 -15.92 -0.28 -1.95
CA THR A 95 -17.37 -0.27 -2.02
C THR A 95 -17.99 -0.71 -0.70
N LEU A 96 -17.44 -1.73 -0.07
CA LEU A 96 -17.92 -2.21 1.23
C LEU A 96 -17.75 -1.15 2.32
N LEU A 97 -16.62 -0.45 2.32
CA LEU A 97 -16.35 0.61 3.29
C LEU A 97 -17.27 1.81 3.11
N LYS A 98 -17.62 2.16 1.87
CA LYS A 98 -18.56 3.23 1.59
C LYS A 98 -19.96 2.93 2.09
N ASN A 99 -20.35 1.66 2.09
CA ASN A 99 -21.68 1.20 2.50
C ASN A 99 -21.74 0.77 3.95
N ALA A 100 -20.59 0.68 4.64
CA ALA A 100 -20.53 0.29 6.04
C ALA A 100 -20.92 1.45 6.96
N PRO A 101 -21.54 1.17 8.12
CA PRO A 101 -21.76 2.22 9.13
C PRO A 101 -20.41 2.79 9.57
N LYS A 102 -20.31 4.12 9.62
CA LYS A 102 -19.09 4.75 10.07
C LYS A 102 -18.89 4.48 11.56
N PRO A 103 -17.67 4.13 12.00
CA PRO A 103 -17.37 4.03 13.44
C PRO A 103 -17.57 5.41 14.09
N LYS A 104 -18.12 5.39 15.25
CA LYS A 104 -18.33 6.61 16.03
C LYS A 104 -17.10 6.98 16.83
#